data_4b0fd80b25cbbae7ef1040826f284858
#
_entry.id   4b0fd80b25cbbae7ef1040826f284858
#
_cell.length_a   1.000
_cell.length_b   1.000
_cell.length_c   1.000
_cell.angle_alpha   90.00
_cell.angle_beta   90.00
_cell.angle_gamma   90.00
#
_symmetry.space_group_name_H-M   'P 1'
#
loop_
_entity.id
_entity.type
_entity.pdbx_description
1 polymer ?
#
loop_
_entity_poly.entity_id
_entity_poly.type
_entity_poly.pdbx_seq_one_letter_code
_entity_poly.pdbx_strand_id
1 'polypeptide(L)'
;MMADNAATEIIKRYDKLDGELGNWRSHWEEIAERVLPRYSTYMTADAGQQQTRGDKRTEKMFDATAGLGLERFAAAMESMLTPRNQRWHRLTPSDPYLNKDRETRLWFEEATRILFKHRYAPKANYASQQHEAYMGLGAFGTAAILIEANEKNPGLRYNAMNLREIVFDMSVQGMVDTAYRKYALTARQIQQRLDSGFFERAPDTLKDKLKNDPDHRYYIIHCVKPREEVNRERVDAKGKPYASYYISVDEKIVMAEGGYNTFPYAISRYVTGPGEIYGRSPAMMALPAIKVINEQKKTMLKQGHRVVDPVLLTHDDGVLDVFSLTPGAINPGGVNASGQRLVHELPVGNLAAGQELMDMERQVINDAFLVSLFQILVDTPAMTATEVLERAREKGALLSPTMGRQQSEMLGPMIEREVDLLMMQGLLPPLPQALIEAEGEFEIEYDSPLTRSQRAEEAAGWLRTLEAAIAYANTTQDLSALDHFNVDAIYPALAEINAVPPSWMNGPDQVQALREQRAQQSQMQQMVEAAPAAAGVMKALQ
;
A
#
# COMPACT_ATOMS: atom_id res chain seq x y z
N MET A 1 -13.70 -30.24 26.57
CA MET A 1 -14.79 -29.40 27.11
C MET A 1 -14.47 -27.89 27.12
N MET A 2 -13.41 -27.37 27.80
CA MET A 2 -13.17 -25.92 27.78
C MET A 2 -12.75 -25.41 26.37
N ALA A 3 -11.93 -26.14 25.64
CA ALA A 3 -11.52 -25.77 24.28
C ALA A 3 -12.68 -25.81 23.26
N ASP A 4 -13.59 -26.72 23.40
CA ASP A 4 -14.75 -26.86 22.51
C ASP A 4 -15.82 -25.77 22.76
N ASN A 5 -15.90 -25.25 23.99
CA ASN A 5 -16.69 -24.05 24.29
C ASN A 5 -16.11 -22.81 23.61
N ALA A 6 -14.78 -22.62 23.65
CA ALA A 6 -14.11 -21.51 22.97
C ALA A 6 -14.32 -21.56 21.44
N ALA A 7 -14.25 -22.74 20.82
CA ALA A 7 -14.54 -22.91 19.39
C ALA A 7 -15.97 -22.46 19.04
N THR A 8 -16.95 -22.90 19.84
CA THR A 8 -18.36 -22.55 19.61
C THR A 8 -18.62 -21.05 19.78
N GLU A 9 -17.99 -20.42 20.76
CA GLU A 9 -18.10 -18.98 21.01
C GLU A 9 -17.50 -18.16 19.86
N ILE A 10 -16.31 -18.53 19.40
CA ILE A 10 -15.62 -17.87 18.30
C ILE A 10 -16.44 -18.00 17.00
N ILE A 11 -16.97 -19.18 16.68
CA ILE A 11 -17.84 -19.40 15.51
C ILE A 11 -19.07 -18.51 15.60
N LYS A 12 -19.75 -18.49 16.75
CA LYS A 12 -20.95 -17.66 16.97
C LYS A 12 -20.64 -16.16 16.80
N ARG A 13 -19.48 -15.70 17.29
CA ARG A 13 -19.06 -14.30 17.10
C ARG A 13 -18.79 -13.99 15.65
N TYR A 14 -18.06 -14.88 14.95
CA TYR A 14 -17.84 -14.78 13.52
C TYR A 14 -19.16 -14.69 12.74
N ASP A 15 -20.10 -15.60 12.98
CA ASP A 15 -21.38 -15.64 12.26
C ASP A 15 -22.20 -14.35 12.47
N LYS A 16 -22.15 -13.79 13.69
CA LYS A 16 -22.78 -12.49 13.98
C LYS A 16 -22.17 -11.37 13.14
N LEU A 17 -20.84 -11.21 13.18
CA LEU A 17 -20.13 -10.17 12.45
C LEU A 17 -20.25 -10.36 10.92
N ASP A 18 -20.21 -11.61 10.45
CA ASP A 18 -20.41 -11.97 9.04
C ASP A 18 -21.82 -11.62 8.56
N GLY A 19 -22.84 -11.81 9.40
CA GLY A 19 -24.22 -11.41 9.10
C GLY A 19 -24.41 -9.90 8.98
N GLU A 20 -23.69 -9.11 9.77
CA GLU A 20 -23.72 -7.64 9.72
C GLU A 20 -23.13 -7.08 8.41
N LEU A 21 -22.36 -7.88 7.65
CA LEU A 21 -21.70 -7.47 6.39
C LEU A 21 -22.60 -7.59 5.15
N GLY A 22 -23.85 -8.00 5.25
CA GLY A 22 -24.70 -8.25 4.10
C GLY A 22 -24.79 -7.06 3.12
N ASN A 23 -25.01 -5.85 3.65
CA ASN A 23 -25.06 -4.62 2.84
C ASN A 23 -23.71 -4.27 2.20
N TRP A 24 -22.60 -4.43 2.93
CA TRP A 24 -21.26 -4.21 2.41
C TRP A 24 -20.92 -5.17 1.28
N ARG A 25 -21.25 -6.45 1.43
CA ARG A 25 -21.01 -7.47 0.39
C ARG A 25 -21.78 -7.19 -0.89
N SER A 26 -23.05 -6.80 -0.77
CA SER A 26 -23.84 -6.40 -1.93
C SER A 26 -23.22 -5.21 -2.66
N HIS A 27 -22.74 -4.22 -1.91
CA HIS A 27 -22.07 -3.05 -2.48
C HIS A 27 -20.72 -3.41 -3.11
N TRP A 28 -19.89 -4.23 -2.45
CA TRP A 28 -18.63 -4.73 -3.01
C TRP A 28 -18.83 -5.58 -4.27
N GLU A 29 -19.87 -6.41 -4.31
CA GLU A 29 -20.22 -7.18 -5.51
C GLU A 29 -20.55 -6.27 -6.68
N GLU A 30 -21.35 -5.23 -6.46
CA GLU A 30 -21.71 -4.27 -7.50
C GLU A 30 -20.49 -3.52 -8.06
N ILE A 31 -19.50 -3.22 -7.22
CA ILE A 31 -18.21 -2.63 -7.63
C ILE A 31 -17.36 -3.67 -8.35
N ALA A 32 -17.27 -4.89 -7.83
CA ALA A 32 -16.51 -5.96 -8.45
C ALA A 32 -16.97 -6.21 -9.90
N GLU A 33 -18.27 -6.27 -10.14
CA GLU A 33 -18.85 -6.49 -11.48
C GLU A 33 -18.44 -5.44 -12.53
N ARG A 34 -18.12 -4.21 -12.11
CA ARG A 34 -17.90 -3.06 -13.00
C ARG A 34 -16.48 -2.51 -12.98
N VAL A 35 -15.77 -2.69 -11.88
CA VAL A 35 -14.44 -2.10 -11.66
C VAL A 35 -13.35 -3.17 -11.58
N LEU A 36 -13.63 -4.29 -10.91
CA LEU A 36 -12.66 -5.35 -10.66
C LEU A 36 -13.29 -6.75 -10.92
N PRO A 37 -13.64 -7.08 -12.18
CA PRO A 37 -14.46 -8.26 -12.52
C PRO A 37 -13.92 -9.60 -12.03
N ARG A 38 -12.61 -9.71 -11.81
CA ARG A 38 -12.00 -10.94 -11.26
C ARG A 38 -12.52 -11.32 -9.87
N TYR A 39 -13.10 -10.36 -9.12
CA TYR A 39 -13.72 -10.55 -7.81
C TYR A 39 -15.26 -10.68 -7.87
N SER A 40 -15.88 -10.47 -9.03
CA SER A 40 -17.32 -10.64 -9.21
C SER A 40 -17.76 -12.08 -8.91
N THR A 41 -18.96 -12.24 -8.36
CA THR A 41 -19.55 -13.49 -7.85
C THR A 41 -18.87 -14.07 -6.60
N TYR A 42 -17.72 -13.52 -6.19
CA TYR A 42 -16.98 -13.98 -5.02
C TYR A 42 -17.40 -13.26 -3.74
N MET A 43 -17.77 -11.98 -3.84
CA MET A 43 -18.10 -11.18 -2.65
C MET A 43 -19.40 -11.63 -1.98
N THR A 44 -20.36 -12.16 -2.73
CA THR A 44 -21.63 -12.69 -2.22
C THR A 44 -21.61 -14.19 -1.96
N ALA A 45 -20.60 -14.93 -2.46
CA ALA A 45 -20.43 -16.35 -2.19
C ALA A 45 -20.07 -16.63 -0.74
N ASP A 46 -20.27 -17.85 -0.25
CA ASP A 46 -19.80 -18.24 1.08
C ASP A 46 -18.27 -18.24 1.16
N ALA A 47 -17.73 -17.78 2.30
CA ALA A 47 -16.30 -17.75 2.51
C ALA A 47 -15.69 -19.16 2.41
N GLY A 48 -14.64 -19.30 1.59
CA GLY A 48 -14.01 -20.58 1.29
C GLY A 48 -14.66 -21.37 0.15
N GLN A 49 -15.80 -20.93 -0.40
CA GLN A 49 -16.42 -21.57 -1.56
C GLN A 49 -15.50 -21.42 -2.78
N GLN A 50 -15.33 -22.49 -3.54
CA GLN A 50 -14.56 -22.47 -4.76
C GLN A 50 -15.38 -21.84 -5.89
N GLN A 51 -14.81 -20.83 -6.53
CA GLN A 51 -15.39 -20.28 -7.75
C GLN A 51 -15.01 -21.10 -8.97
N THR A 52 -15.85 -21.03 -10.02
CA THR A 52 -15.52 -21.57 -11.33
C THR A 52 -14.28 -20.85 -11.88
N ARG A 53 -13.24 -21.63 -12.18
CA ARG A 53 -11.96 -21.09 -12.69
C ARG A 53 -12.13 -20.67 -14.14
N GLY A 54 -11.58 -19.48 -14.49
CA GLY A 54 -11.59 -18.98 -15.87
C GLY A 54 -12.94 -18.49 -16.36
N ASP A 55 -13.90 -18.24 -15.47
CA ASP A 55 -15.22 -17.73 -15.81
C ASP A 55 -15.17 -16.31 -16.38
N LYS A 56 -16.02 -16.02 -17.37
CA LYS A 56 -16.16 -14.69 -17.94
C LYS A 56 -16.98 -13.83 -17.00
N ARG A 57 -16.37 -12.75 -16.46
CA ARG A 57 -17.00 -11.89 -15.45
C ARG A 57 -17.17 -10.45 -15.90
N THR A 58 -16.94 -10.16 -17.19
CA THR A 58 -16.98 -8.81 -17.75
C THR A 58 -18.32 -8.45 -18.40
N GLU A 59 -19.38 -9.23 -18.19
CA GLU A 59 -20.67 -9.06 -18.88
C GLU A 59 -21.34 -7.70 -18.60
N LYS A 60 -21.11 -7.14 -17.42
CA LYS A 60 -21.67 -5.85 -17.01
C LYS A 60 -20.72 -4.66 -17.27
N MET A 61 -19.54 -4.92 -17.83
CA MET A 61 -18.53 -3.89 -18.08
C MET A 61 -18.50 -3.55 -19.58
N PHE A 62 -19.06 -2.41 -19.96
CA PHE A 62 -19.02 -1.86 -21.32
C PHE A 62 -17.96 -0.79 -21.51
N ASP A 63 -17.56 -0.10 -20.44
CA ASP A 63 -16.49 0.87 -20.43
C ASP A 63 -15.41 0.50 -19.40
N ALA A 64 -14.14 0.55 -19.81
CA ALA A 64 -13.00 0.11 -18.99
C ALA A 64 -12.38 1.25 -18.14
N THR A 65 -12.89 2.47 -18.23
CA THR A 65 -12.29 3.65 -17.57
C THR A 65 -12.10 3.44 -16.07
N ALA A 66 -13.09 2.87 -15.38
CA ALA A 66 -13.02 2.63 -13.93
C ALA A 66 -11.94 1.60 -13.55
N GLY A 67 -11.82 0.51 -14.32
CA GLY A 67 -10.77 -0.49 -14.10
C GLY A 67 -9.37 0.07 -14.32
N LEU A 68 -9.17 0.83 -15.41
CA LEU A 68 -7.91 1.52 -15.68
C LEU A 68 -7.60 2.60 -14.64
N GLY A 69 -8.62 3.32 -14.19
CA GLY A 69 -8.50 4.31 -13.10
C GLY A 69 -8.03 3.66 -11.81
N LEU A 70 -8.59 2.50 -11.45
CA LEU A 70 -8.18 1.73 -10.28
C LEU A 70 -6.72 1.25 -10.37
N GLU A 71 -6.28 0.74 -11.52
CA GLU A 71 -4.87 0.33 -11.71
C GLU A 71 -3.91 1.51 -11.56
N ARG A 72 -4.26 2.67 -12.13
CA ARG A 72 -3.47 3.90 -11.97
C ARG A 72 -3.43 4.37 -10.53
N PHE A 73 -4.57 4.32 -9.84
CA PHE A 73 -4.65 4.64 -8.40
C PHE A 73 -3.70 3.75 -7.58
N ALA A 74 -3.76 2.43 -7.78
CA ALA A 74 -2.90 1.49 -7.04
C ALA A 74 -1.41 1.72 -7.33
N ALA A 75 -1.04 1.95 -8.61
CA ALA A 75 0.33 2.26 -9.00
C ALA A 75 0.82 3.58 -8.39
N ALA A 76 -0.05 4.58 -8.33
CA ALA A 76 0.26 5.86 -7.71
C ALA A 76 0.46 5.75 -6.19
N MET A 77 -0.43 5.03 -5.49
CA MET A 77 -0.27 4.73 -4.06
C MET A 77 1.04 3.98 -3.79
N GLU A 78 1.39 2.99 -4.61
CA GLU A 78 2.67 2.27 -4.50
C GLU A 78 3.87 3.21 -4.68
N SER A 79 3.84 4.07 -5.69
CA SER A 79 4.94 4.99 -5.98
C SER A 79 5.15 6.06 -4.90
N MET A 80 4.09 6.46 -4.20
CA MET A 80 4.14 7.51 -3.18
C MET A 80 4.42 6.99 -1.77
N LEU A 81 3.85 5.83 -1.41
CA LEU A 81 3.96 5.27 -0.06
C LEU A 81 5.07 4.24 0.07
N THR A 82 5.21 3.36 -0.93
CA THR A 82 6.10 2.20 -0.87
C THR A 82 6.95 2.01 -2.13
N PRO A 83 7.67 3.06 -2.59
CA PRO A 83 8.47 2.98 -3.81
C PRO A 83 9.55 1.90 -3.71
N ARG A 84 9.63 1.02 -4.74
CA ARG A 84 10.55 -0.13 -4.75
C ARG A 84 12.02 0.25 -4.79
N ASN A 85 12.35 1.37 -5.43
CA ASN A 85 13.72 1.79 -5.72
C ASN A 85 14.36 2.63 -4.61
N GLN A 86 13.64 2.89 -3.53
CA GLN A 86 14.07 3.78 -2.46
C GLN A 86 13.69 3.18 -1.09
N ARG A 87 14.44 3.54 -0.07
CA ARG A 87 14.01 3.32 1.31
C ARG A 87 12.97 4.38 1.63
N TRP A 88 11.74 3.97 1.91
CA TRP A 88 10.61 4.84 2.17
C TRP A 88 10.28 5.00 3.66
N HIS A 89 11.03 4.34 4.52
CA HIS A 89 11.03 4.53 5.96
C HIS A 89 12.39 4.21 6.55
N ARG A 90 12.62 4.67 7.75
CA ARG A 90 13.74 4.28 8.61
C ARG A 90 13.22 4.04 10.04
N LEU A 91 13.91 3.20 10.77
CA LEU A 91 13.69 3.01 12.19
C LEU A 91 14.58 3.98 12.94
N THR A 92 14.02 4.59 13.99
CA THR A 92 14.71 5.52 14.89
C THR A 92 14.36 5.17 16.34
N PRO A 93 15.22 5.45 17.31
CA PRO A 93 14.86 5.25 18.72
C PRO A 93 13.76 6.25 19.11
N SER A 94 12.83 5.83 19.96
CA SER A 94 11.78 6.72 20.50
C SER A 94 12.35 7.81 21.42
N ASP A 95 13.46 7.52 22.13
CA ASP A 95 14.15 8.51 22.93
C ASP A 95 15.13 9.34 22.07
N PRO A 96 14.93 10.66 21.93
CA PRO A 96 15.83 11.54 21.19
C PRO A 96 17.28 11.55 21.70
N TYR A 97 17.51 11.21 22.96
CA TYR A 97 18.88 11.14 23.52
C TYR A 97 19.66 9.97 22.94
N LEU A 98 19.00 8.86 22.66
CA LEU A 98 19.60 7.68 22.01
C LEU A 98 20.02 7.95 20.56
N ASN A 99 19.43 8.95 19.92
CA ASN A 99 19.88 9.40 18.59
C ASN A 99 21.30 10.00 18.60
N LYS A 100 21.85 10.38 19.77
CA LYS A 100 23.22 10.85 19.91
C LYS A 100 24.22 9.70 20.01
N ASP A 101 23.75 8.52 20.46
CA ASP A 101 24.59 7.33 20.52
C ASP A 101 24.83 6.75 19.13
N ARG A 102 26.11 6.60 18.76
CA ARG A 102 26.50 6.09 17.43
C ARG A 102 26.16 4.63 17.26
N GLU A 103 26.33 3.80 18.28
CA GLU A 103 26.08 2.38 18.20
C GLU A 103 24.60 2.09 17.95
N THR A 104 23.73 2.80 18.68
CA THR A 104 22.27 2.75 18.50
C THR A 104 21.85 3.18 17.08
N ARG A 105 22.39 4.29 16.56
CA ARG A 105 22.08 4.73 15.18
C ARG A 105 22.52 3.73 14.12
N LEU A 106 23.71 3.15 14.26
CA LEU A 106 24.21 2.14 13.33
C LEU A 106 23.36 0.87 13.38
N TRP A 107 22.90 0.49 14.56
CA TRP A 107 22.00 -0.64 14.72
C TRP A 107 20.68 -0.41 13.98
N PHE A 108 20.04 0.76 14.12
CA PHE A 108 18.78 1.09 13.43
C PHE A 108 18.97 1.19 11.91
N GLU A 109 20.10 1.71 11.43
CA GLU A 109 20.44 1.71 10.01
C GLU A 109 20.53 0.28 9.46
N GLU A 110 21.26 -0.59 10.17
CA GLU A 110 21.43 -1.99 9.78
C GLU A 110 20.10 -2.76 9.88
N ALA A 111 19.31 -2.56 10.95
CA ALA A 111 17.99 -3.17 11.09
C ALA A 111 17.06 -2.75 9.95
N THR A 112 17.03 -1.46 9.60
CA THR A 112 16.29 -0.96 8.44
C THR A 112 16.76 -1.63 7.13
N ARG A 113 18.06 -1.76 6.93
CA ARG A 113 18.65 -2.42 5.74
C ARG A 113 18.22 -3.89 5.64
N ILE A 114 18.23 -4.60 6.75
CA ILE A 114 17.82 -6.01 6.83
C ILE A 114 16.33 -6.15 6.55
N LEU A 115 15.49 -5.28 7.10
CA LEU A 115 14.04 -5.22 6.82
C LEU A 115 13.78 -5.11 5.31
N PHE A 116 14.38 -4.12 4.65
CA PHE A 116 14.21 -3.95 3.20
C PHE A 116 14.70 -5.15 2.41
N LYS A 117 15.82 -5.77 2.80
CA LYS A 117 16.35 -6.98 2.18
C LYS A 117 15.36 -8.15 2.26
N HIS A 118 14.78 -8.42 3.44
CA HIS A 118 13.85 -9.54 3.63
C HIS A 118 12.46 -9.25 3.06
N ARG A 119 11.98 -8.01 3.13
CA ARG A 119 10.70 -7.55 2.55
C ARG A 119 10.69 -7.72 1.04
N TYR A 120 11.71 -7.25 0.34
CA TYR A 120 11.79 -7.33 -1.12
C TYR A 120 12.44 -8.61 -1.65
N ALA A 121 12.72 -9.58 -0.77
CA ALA A 121 13.16 -10.89 -1.22
C ALA A 121 12.08 -11.56 -2.10
N PRO A 122 12.44 -12.23 -3.21
CA PRO A 122 11.46 -12.83 -4.12
C PRO A 122 10.50 -13.81 -3.43
N LYS A 123 10.97 -14.51 -2.38
CA LYS A 123 10.15 -15.45 -1.62
C LYS A 123 9.14 -14.78 -0.67
N ALA A 124 9.36 -13.54 -0.31
CA ALA A 124 8.45 -12.77 0.53
C ALA A 124 7.16 -12.37 -0.22
N ASN A 125 7.26 -12.17 -1.53
CA ASN A 125 6.16 -11.76 -2.43
C ASN A 125 5.52 -10.41 -2.04
N TYR A 126 6.26 -9.53 -1.37
CA TYR A 126 5.74 -8.26 -0.86
C TYR A 126 5.14 -7.38 -1.94
N ALA A 127 5.91 -7.10 -2.99
CA ALA A 127 5.51 -6.12 -4.00
C ALA A 127 4.18 -6.46 -4.68
N SER A 128 3.97 -7.74 -5.04
CA SER A 128 2.71 -8.17 -5.66
C SER A 128 1.54 -8.12 -4.67
N GLN A 129 1.78 -8.48 -3.41
CA GLN A 129 0.73 -8.48 -2.38
C GLN A 129 0.37 -7.07 -1.94
N GLN A 130 1.34 -6.15 -1.88
CA GLN A 130 1.11 -4.75 -1.57
C GLN A 130 0.31 -4.06 -2.67
N HIS A 131 0.65 -4.32 -3.95
CA HIS A 131 -0.11 -3.82 -5.09
C HIS A 131 -1.56 -4.30 -5.06
N GLU A 132 -1.77 -5.60 -4.77
CA GLU A 132 -3.10 -6.19 -4.63
C GLU A 132 -3.90 -5.54 -3.48
N ALA A 133 -3.23 -5.21 -2.37
CA ALA A 133 -3.86 -4.48 -1.28
C ALA A 133 -4.28 -3.06 -1.69
N TYR A 134 -3.46 -2.34 -2.45
CA TYR A 134 -3.84 -1.02 -2.97
C TYR A 134 -4.99 -1.10 -3.99
N MET A 135 -5.04 -2.15 -4.81
CA MET A 135 -6.20 -2.43 -5.67
C MET A 135 -7.47 -2.66 -4.84
N GLY A 136 -7.36 -3.46 -3.77
CA GLY A 136 -8.46 -3.68 -2.81
C GLY A 136 -8.91 -2.40 -2.12
N LEU A 137 -7.96 -1.56 -1.70
CA LEU A 137 -8.24 -0.26 -1.08
C LEU A 137 -9.01 0.68 -2.01
N GLY A 138 -8.57 0.79 -3.27
CA GLY A 138 -9.23 1.62 -4.28
C GLY A 138 -10.61 1.09 -4.70
N ALA A 139 -10.78 -0.23 -4.76
CA ALA A 139 -12.05 -0.86 -5.15
C ALA A 139 -13.04 -0.93 -3.98
N PHE A 140 -12.63 -1.45 -2.84
CA PHE A 140 -13.51 -1.83 -1.72
C PHE A 140 -13.35 -0.94 -0.48
N GLY A 141 -12.39 -0.03 -0.48
CA GLY A 141 -12.16 0.92 0.62
C GLY A 141 -11.43 0.31 1.83
N THR A 142 -11.20 -0.98 1.83
CA THR A 142 -10.49 -1.70 2.89
C THR A 142 -9.54 -2.71 2.26
N ALA A 143 -8.36 -2.85 2.83
CA ALA A 143 -7.39 -3.85 2.45
C ALA A 143 -6.79 -4.51 3.70
N ALA A 144 -6.38 -5.76 3.58
CA ALA A 144 -5.72 -6.49 4.66
C ALA A 144 -4.58 -7.34 4.10
N ILE A 145 -3.45 -7.31 4.78
CA ILE A 145 -2.29 -8.16 4.47
C ILE A 145 -1.95 -8.97 5.71
N LEU A 146 -1.85 -10.28 5.56
CA LEU A 146 -1.32 -11.16 6.57
C LEU A 146 0.21 -11.25 6.43
N ILE A 147 0.93 -11.05 7.53
CA ILE A 147 2.39 -11.08 7.58
C ILE A 147 2.83 -12.22 8.49
N GLU A 148 3.49 -13.19 7.90
CA GLU A 148 3.93 -14.41 8.58
C GLU A 148 5.43 -14.67 8.35
N ALA A 149 6.01 -15.49 9.22
CA ALA A 149 7.32 -16.07 8.95
C ALA A 149 7.23 -17.06 7.78
N ASN A 150 8.25 -17.09 6.93
CA ASN A 150 8.29 -18.10 5.88
C ASN A 150 8.58 -19.49 6.50
N GLU A 151 7.73 -20.47 6.22
CA GLU A 151 7.79 -21.82 6.81
C GLU A 151 9.09 -22.59 6.47
N LYS A 152 9.62 -22.38 5.27
CA LYS A 152 10.74 -23.18 4.75
C LYS A 152 12.10 -22.51 4.83
N ASN A 153 12.14 -21.20 4.89
CA ASN A 153 13.37 -20.41 4.91
C ASN A 153 13.22 -19.23 5.85
N PRO A 154 14.26 -18.83 6.58
CA PRO A 154 14.21 -17.61 7.38
C PRO A 154 13.83 -16.40 6.53
N GLY A 155 12.91 -15.58 7.01
CA GLY A 155 12.43 -14.38 6.33
C GLY A 155 10.92 -14.20 6.43
N LEU A 156 10.41 -13.26 5.67
CA LEU A 156 9.03 -12.80 5.71
C LEU A 156 8.21 -13.38 4.56
N ARG A 157 6.90 -13.47 4.76
CA ARG A 157 5.91 -13.79 3.74
C ARG A 157 4.69 -12.89 3.91
N TYR A 158 4.22 -12.33 2.79
CA TYR A 158 3.04 -11.48 2.73
C TYR A 158 1.95 -12.16 1.92
N ASN A 159 0.71 -11.96 2.37
CA ASN A 159 -0.46 -12.47 1.67
C ASN A 159 -1.62 -11.46 1.79
N ALA A 160 -1.98 -10.82 0.69
CA ALA A 160 -3.15 -9.95 0.64
C ALA A 160 -4.42 -10.78 0.80
N MET A 161 -5.25 -10.38 1.76
CA MET A 161 -6.48 -11.09 2.10
C MET A 161 -7.63 -10.56 1.28
N ASN A 162 -8.47 -11.47 0.81
CA ASN A 162 -9.74 -11.07 0.24
C ASN A 162 -10.73 -10.72 1.35
N LEU A 163 -11.44 -9.60 1.20
CA LEU A 163 -12.42 -9.14 2.19
C LEU A 163 -13.59 -10.12 2.41
N ARG A 164 -13.82 -11.04 1.45
CA ARG A 164 -14.83 -12.10 1.65
C ARG A 164 -14.41 -13.12 2.69
N GLU A 165 -13.11 -13.37 2.83
CA GLU A 165 -12.57 -14.36 3.75
C GLU A 165 -12.36 -13.81 5.16
N ILE A 166 -12.32 -12.47 5.33
CA ILE A 166 -11.90 -11.86 6.58
C ILE A 166 -12.96 -10.90 7.14
N VAL A 167 -13.20 -10.99 8.42
CA VAL A 167 -14.12 -10.14 9.19
C VAL A 167 -13.35 -9.53 10.34
N PHE A 168 -13.58 -8.24 10.61
CA PHE A 168 -12.86 -7.47 11.60
C PHE A 168 -13.75 -7.05 12.76
N ASP A 169 -13.12 -6.84 13.92
CA ASP A 169 -13.70 -6.13 15.06
C ASP A 169 -12.71 -5.04 15.52
N MET A 170 -13.23 -4.00 16.16
CA MET A 170 -12.43 -2.85 16.58
C MET A 170 -12.40 -2.72 18.10
N SER A 171 -11.26 -2.23 18.59
CA SER A 171 -11.12 -1.76 19.97
C SER A 171 -11.94 -0.49 20.22
N VAL A 172 -12.09 -0.13 21.51
CA VAL A 172 -12.73 1.13 21.93
C VAL A 172 -12.03 2.37 21.32
N GLN A 173 -10.75 2.25 21.00
CA GLN A 173 -9.97 3.32 20.39
C GLN A 173 -10.16 3.43 18.86
N GLY A 174 -10.99 2.56 18.24
CA GLY A 174 -11.24 2.57 16.81
C GLY A 174 -10.18 1.89 15.95
N MET A 175 -9.20 1.24 16.59
CA MET A 175 -8.21 0.41 15.89
C MET A 175 -8.72 -1.02 15.72
N VAL A 176 -8.42 -1.63 14.58
CA VAL A 176 -8.75 -3.04 14.34
C VAL A 176 -7.74 -3.90 15.10
N ASP A 177 -8.22 -4.64 16.09
CA ASP A 177 -7.41 -5.50 16.95
C ASP A 177 -7.82 -6.98 16.91
N THR A 178 -8.96 -7.27 16.26
CA THR A 178 -9.50 -8.61 16.17
C THR A 178 -9.84 -8.93 14.70
N ALA A 179 -9.40 -10.10 14.25
CA ALA A 179 -9.67 -10.59 12.90
C ALA A 179 -10.10 -12.06 12.91
N TYR A 180 -11.11 -12.36 12.10
CA TYR A 180 -11.59 -13.72 11.84
C TYR A 180 -11.46 -14.00 10.36
N ARG A 181 -10.65 -14.99 9.98
CA ARG A 181 -10.50 -15.41 8.58
C ARG A 181 -11.09 -16.79 8.40
N LYS A 182 -12.14 -16.90 7.57
CA LYS A 182 -12.75 -18.18 7.18
C LYS A 182 -12.29 -18.57 5.77
N TYR A 183 -11.67 -19.73 5.67
CA TYR A 183 -11.16 -20.28 4.42
C TYR A 183 -11.26 -21.82 4.41
N ALA A 184 -11.07 -22.43 3.25
CA ALA A 184 -11.15 -23.87 3.12
C ALA A 184 -9.77 -24.48 2.85
N LEU A 185 -9.46 -25.59 3.53
CA LEU A 185 -8.31 -26.45 3.25
C LEU A 185 -8.78 -27.82 2.78
N THR A 186 -8.04 -28.43 1.84
CA THR A 186 -8.28 -29.83 1.45
C THR A 186 -7.79 -30.78 2.54
N ALA A 187 -8.36 -31.99 2.58
CA ALA A 187 -7.92 -33.03 3.52
C ALA A 187 -6.41 -33.25 3.46
N ARG A 188 -5.83 -33.25 2.24
CA ARG A 188 -4.39 -33.35 2.01
C ARG A 188 -3.62 -32.18 2.65
N GLN A 189 -4.11 -30.94 2.54
CA GLN A 189 -3.47 -29.77 3.12
C GLN A 189 -3.51 -29.79 4.65
N ILE A 190 -4.62 -30.26 5.22
CA ILE A 190 -4.71 -30.44 6.68
C ILE A 190 -3.70 -31.48 7.15
N GLN A 191 -3.57 -32.61 6.44
CA GLN A 191 -2.57 -33.62 6.79
C GLN A 191 -1.15 -33.06 6.74
N GLN A 192 -0.81 -32.28 5.72
CA GLN A 192 0.50 -31.60 5.65
C GLN A 192 0.76 -30.68 6.84
N ARG A 193 -0.28 -29.97 7.32
CA ARG A 193 -0.17 -29.10 8.50
C ARG A 193 -0.04 -29.89 9.81
N LEU A 194 -0.65 -31.06 9.90
CA LEU A 194 -0.45 -32.00 11.01
C LEU A 194 0.95 -32.58 11.01
N ASP A 195 1.44 -33.04 9.86
CA ASP A 195 2.76 -33.62 9.70
C ASP A 195 3.88 -32.61 10.02
N SER A 196 3.63 -31.32 9.76
CA SER A 196 4.55 -30.24 10.12
C SER A 196 4.46 -29.81 11.60
N GLY A 197 3.54 -30.37 12.37
CA GLY A 197 3.30 -29.98 13.76
C GLY A 197 2.59 -28.63 13.94
N PHE A 198 2.07 -28.06 12.85
CA PHE A 198 1.35 -26.79 12.92
C PHE A 198 -0.05 -26.93 13.52
N PHE A 199 -0.77 -28.02 13.18
CA PHE A 199 -2.02 -28.41 13.84
C PHE A 199 -1.74 -29.49 14.88
N GLU A 200 -2.31 -29.32 16.06
CA GLU A 200 -2.20 -30.28 17.17
C GLU A 200 -3.31 -31.33 17.11
N ARG A 201 -4.47 -30.96 16.56
CA ARG A 201 -5.66 -31.81 16.44
C ARG A 201 -6.18 -31.81 15.02
N ALA A 202 -6.77 -32.93 14.63
CA ALA A 202 -7.40 -33.11 13.32
C ALA A 202 -8.89 -33.31 13.45
N PRO A 203 -9.68 -33.00 12.41
CA PRO A 203 -11.06 -33.48 12.28
C PRO A 203 -11.14 -35.01 12.33
N ASP A 204 -12.13 -35.56 13.03
CA ASP A 204 -12.30 -37.02 13.19
C ASP A 204 -12.48 -37.72 11.84
N THR A 205 -13.16 -37.05 10.91
CA THR A 205 -13.43 -37.54 9.56
C THR A 205 -12.22 -37.50 8.60
N LEU A 206 -11.09 -36.88 9.02
CA LEU A 206 -9.94 -36.63 8.15
C LEU A 206 -9.36 -37.92 7.54
N LYS A 207 -9.21 -38.97 8.36
CA LYS A 207 -8.60 -40.25 7.91
C LYS A 207 -9.42 -40.93 6.81
N ASP A 208 -10.73 -40.90 6.92
CA ASP A 208 -11.64 -41.47 5.93
C ASP A 208 -11.66 -40.65 4.65
N LYS A 209 -11.65 -39.33 4.77
CA LYS A 209 -11.60 -38.41 3.62
C LYS A 209 -10.28 -38.49 2.86
N LEU A 210 -9.15 -38.62 3.55
CA LEU A 210 -7.85 -38.81 2.88
C LEU A 210 -7.80 -40.03 1.98
N LYS A 211 -8.53 -41.12 2.33
CA LYS A 211 -8.60 -42.34 1.52
C LYS A 211 -9.59 -42.24 0.37
N ASN A 212 -10.76 -41.67 0.63
CA ASN A 212 -11.89 -41.70 -0.30
C ASN A 212 -12.02 -40.44 -1.16
N ASP A 213 -11.64 -39.25 -0.61
CA ASP A 213 -11.78 -37.95 -1.25
C ASP A 213 -10.71 -36.98 -0.70
N PRO A 214 -9.45 -37.06 -1.17
CA PRO A 214 -8.35 -36.21 -0.67
C PRO A 214 -8.56 -34.72 -0.92
N ASP A 215 -9.42 -34.37 -1.88
CA ASP A 215 -9.77 -32.99 -2.23
C ASP A 215 -10.98 -32.45 -1.44
N HIS A 216 -11.54 -33.27 -0.55
CA HIS A 216 -12.59 -32.83 0.36
C HIS A 216 -12.15 -31.60 1.14
N ARG A 217 -13.02 -30.59 1.25
CA ARG A 217 -12.72 -29.31 1.86
C ARG A 217 -13.31 -29.20 3.25
N TYR A 218 -12.47 -28.79 4.17
CA TYR A 218 -12.84 -28.41 5.52
C TYR A 218 -12.80 -26.90 5.66
N TYR A 219 -13.84 -26.31 6.24
CA TYR A 219 -13.86 -24.89 6.53
C TYR A 219 -13.18 -24.61 7.87
N ILE A 220 -12.23 -23.69 7.84
CA ILE A 220 -11.42 -23.32 8.99
C ILE A 220 -11.60 -21.83 9.27
N ILE A 221 -11.80 -21.47 10.54
CA ILE A 221 -11.71 -20.10 11.00
C ILE A 221 -10.38 -19.91 11.74
N HIS A 222 -9.56 -19.00 11.25
CA HIS A 222 -8.42 -18.46 11.96
C HIS A 222 -8.87 -17.19 12.69
N CYS A 223 -8.93 -17.24 14.01
CA CYS A 223 -9.29 -16.12 14.86
C CYS A 223 -8.04 -15.57 15.54
N VAL A 224 -7.81 -14.27 15.40
CA VAL A 224 -6.78 -13.54 16.16
C VAL A 224 -7.47 -12.45 16.94
N LYS A 225 -7.30 -12.47 18.26
CA LYS A 225 -7.90 -11.48 19.17
C LYS A 225 -6.95 -11.13 20.32
N PRO A 226 -7.05 -9.94 20.92
CA PRO A 226 -6.35 -9.63 22.16
C PRO A 226 -6.63 -10.67 23.22
N ARG A 227 -5.62 -11.04 23.99
CA ARG A 227 -5.76 -11.97 25.11
C ARG A 227 -6.16 -11.19 26.37
N GLU A 228 -7.21 -11.62 27.05
CA GLU A 228 -7.73 -10.96 28.26
C GLU A 228 -6.73 -11.04 29.42
N GLU A 229 -6.07 -12.19 29.57
CA GLU A 229 -5.04 -12.41 30.59
C GLU A 229 -3.73 -12.79 29.91
N VAL A 230 -2.74 -11.90 29.97
CA VAL A 230 -1.39 -12.14 29.45
C VAL A 230 -0.44 -12.44 30.60
N ASN A 231 0.09 -13.65 30.63
CA ASN A 231 1.14 -14.00 31.59
C ASN A 231 2.52 -13.80 30.95
N ARG A 232 3.11 -12.63 31.13
CA ARG A 232 4.41 -12.24 30.55
C ARG A 232 5.60 -13.11 31.00
N GLU A 233 5.46 -13.88 32.08
CA GLU A 233 6.50 -14.80 32.56
C GLU A 233 6.59 -16.08 31.71
N ARG A 234 5.58 -16.34 30.87
CA ARG A 234 5.52 -17.52 30.02
C ARG A 234 6.08 -17.23 28.63
N VAL A 235 6.91 -18.13 28.14
CA VAL A 235 7.48 -18.08 26.77
C VAL A 235 6.56 -18.71 25.72
N ASP A 236 5.54 -19.46 26.16
CA ASP A 236 4.58 -20.13 25.28
C ASP A 236 3.51 -19.19 24.69
N ALA A 237 2.55 -19.76 23.96
CA ALA A 237 1.45 -19.02 23.35
C ALA A 237 0.66 -18.14 24.34
N LYS A 238 0.58 -18.55 25.62
CA LYS A 238 -0.18 -17.83 26.67
C LYS A 238 0.55 -16.60 27.21
N GLY A 239 1.84 -16.51 26.98
CA GLY A 239 2.63 -15.31 27.30
C GLY A 239 2.51 -14.20 26.27
N LYS A 240 1.84 -14.42 25.15
CA LYS A 240 1.73 -13.47 24.05
C LYS A 240 0.43 -12.66 24.10
N PRO A 241 0.45 -11.35 23.77
CA PRO A 241 -0.69 -10.46 23.90
C PRO A 241 -1.85 -10.78 22.94
N TYR A 242 -1.59 -11.39 21.80
CA TYR A 242 -2.63 -11.80 20.86
C TYR A 242 -2.77 -13.32 20.86
N ALA A 243 -3.99 -13.81 21.11
CA ALA A 243 -4.33 -15.22 20.97
C ALA A 243 -4.66 -15.54 19.51
N SER A 244 -4.22 -16.72 19.05
CA SER A 244 -4.50 -17.24 17.72
C SER A 244 -5.15 -18.61 17.83
N TYR A 245 -6.32 -18.79 17.24
CA TYR A 245 -7.06 -20.05 17.24
C TYR A 245 -7.35 -20.48 15.81
N TYR A 246 -7.03 -21.73 15.50
CA TYR A 246 -7.47 -22.39 14.27
C TYR A 246 -8.57 -23.37 14.59
N ILE A 247 -9.76 -23.15 14.03
CA ILE A 247 -10.98 -23.87 14.41
C ILE A 247 -11.57 -24.53 13.16
N SER A 248 -11.84 -25.83 13.23
CA SER A 248 -12.69 -26.50 12.25
C SER A 248 -14.15 -26.11 12.50
N VAL A 249 -14.80 -25.54 11.49
CA VAL A 249 -16.19 -25.06 11.57
C VAL A 249 -17.15 -26.23 11.68
N ASP A 250 -16.92 -27.28 10.90
CA ASP A 250 -17.83 -28.43 10.76
C ASP A 250 -17.90 -29.24 12.06
N GLU A 251 -16.76 -29.47 12.70
CA GLU A 251 -16.67 -30.28 13.92
C GLU A 251 -16.57 -29.44 15.21
N LYS A 252 -16.48 -28.12 15.09
CA LYS A 252 -16.40 -27.15 16.20
C LYS A 252 -15.26 -27.44 17.17
N ILE A 253 -14.11 -27.86 16.65
CA ILE A 253 -12.92 -28.18 17.43
C ILE A 253 -11.82 -27.15 17.20
N VAL A 254 -11.04 -26.85 18.27
CA VAL A 254 -9.80 -26.09 18.15
C VAL A 254 -8.71 -27.05 17.64
N MET A 255 -8.20 -26.77 16.43
CA MET A 255 -7.13 -27.56 15.80
C MET A 255 -5.74 -27.15 16.27
N ALA A 256 -5.55 -25.86 16.54
CA ALA A 256 -4.34 -25.31 17.13
C ALA A 256 -4.62 -24.03 17.92
N GLU A 257 -3.91 -23.83 19.02
CA GLU A 257 -3.86 -22.59 19.77
C GLU A 257 -2.44 -22.03 19.69
N GLY A 258 -2.31 -20.79 19.26
CA GLY A 258 -1.06 -20.05 19.15
C GLY A 258 -1.13 -18.67 19.78
N GLY A 259 -0.14 -17.86 19.52
CA GLY A 259 -0.13 -16.45 19.95
C GLY A 259 0.86 -15.64 19.15
N TYR A 260 0.64 -14.33 19.12
CA TYR A 260 1.50 -13.36 18.44
C TYR A 260 1.88 -12.24 19.41
N ASN A 261 3.12 -11.75 19.31
CA ASN A 261 3.55 -10.56 20.06
C ASN A 261 2.94 -9.29 19.45
N THR A 262 2.83 -9.25 18.14
CA THR A 262 2.25 -8.16 17.36
C THR A 262 1.09 -8.69 16.53
N PHE A 263 0.10 -7.85 16.23
CA PHE A 263 -1.04 -8.24 15.41
C PHE A 263 -0.60 -8.66 14.01
N PRO A 264 -0.95 -9.86 13.50
CA PRO A 264 -0.38 -10.39 12.26
C PRO A 264 -1.00 -9.81 10.99
N TYR A 265 -2.10 -9.06 11.08
CA TYR A 265 -2.79 -8.45 9.96
C TYR A 265 -2.52 -6.95 9.93
N ALA A 266 -1.97 -6.44 8.84
CA ALA A 266 -1.96 -5.02 8.53
C ALA A 266 -3.24 -4.67 7.77
N ILE A 267 -4.11 -3.87 8.39
CA ILE A 267 -5.44 -3.55 7.87
C ILE A 267 -5.52 -2.07 7.62
N SER A 268 -5.96 -1.71 6.42
CA SER A 268 -6.01 -0.35 5.93
C SER A 268 -7.41 0.02 5.48
N ARG A 269 -7.83 1.24 5.81
CA ARG A 269 -9.10 1.82 5.38
C ARG A 269 -8.85 3.12 4.62
N TYR A 270 -9.57 3.36 3.52
CA TYR A 270 -9.38 4.58 2.73
C TYR A 270 -10.02 5.80 3.41
N VAL A 271 -11.35 5.79 3.56
CA VAL A 271 -12.12 6.78 4.31
C VAL A 271 -13.15 6.03 5.14
N THR A 272 -13.33 6.39 6.40
CA THR A 272 -14.31 5.76 7.30
C THR A 272 -15.45 6.73 7.61
N GLY A 273 -16.67 6.23 7.59
CA GLY A 273 -17.84 6.92 8.15
C GLY A 273 -17.92 6.77 9.67
N PRO A 274 -18.68 7.62 10.36
CA PRO A 274 -18.92 7.47 11.80
C PRO A 274 -19.56 6.11 12.11
N GLY A 275 -18.92 5.32 12.99
CA GLY A 275 -19.40 4.00 13.40
C GLY A 275 -19.19 2.88 12.37
N GLU A 276 -18.54 3.13 11.24
CA GLU A 276 -18.22 2.12 10.23
C GLU A 276 -16.87 1.47 10.52
N ILE A 277 -16.85 0.14 10.52
CA ILE A 277 -15.60 -0.64 10.65
C ILE A 277 -14.83 -0.65 9.34
N TYR A 278 -15.55 -0.77 8.22
CA TYR A 278 -14.97 -0.84 6.88
C TYR A 278 -14.86 0.53 6.24
N GLY A 279 -13.84 0.71 5.41
CA GLY A 279 -13.61 1.96 4.69
C GLY A 279 -14.47 2.08 3.43
N ARG A 280 -14.74 3.32 3.03
CA ARG A 280 -15.37 3.66 1.76
C ARG A 280 -14.31 3.99 0.73
N SER A 281 -14.49 3.54 -0.51
CA SER A 281 -13.49 3.63 -1.59
C SER A 281 -13.76 4.75 -2.58
N PRO A 282 -12.75 5.15 -3.37
CA PRO A 282 -12.95 5.96 -4.57
C PRO A 282 -13.95 5.34 -5.55
N ALA A 283 -13.90 4.01 -5.73
CA ALA A 283 -14.85 3.29 -6.58
C ALA A 283 -16.29 3.42 -6.10
N MET A 284 -16.55 3.45 -4.77
CA MET A 284 -17.87 3.67 -4.21
C MET A 284 -18.39 5.07 -4.54
N MET A 285 -17.52 6.07 -4.48
CA MET A 285 -17.87 7.46 -4.84
C MET A 285 -18.17 7.58 -6.33
N ALA A 286 -17.41 6.93 -7.19
CA ALA A 286 -17.57 6.94 -8.63
C ALA A 286 -18.69 6.01 -9.14
N LEU A 287 -19.24 5.14 -8.31
CA LEU A 287 -20.18 4.09 -8.73
C LEU A 287 -21.38 4.61 -9.52
N PRO A 288 -22.04 5.75 -9.16
CA PRO A 288 -23.11 6.31 -9.98
C PRO A 288 -22.65 6.65 -11.40
N ALA A 289 -21.53 7.35 -11.56
CA ALA A 289 -20.95 7.69 -12.86
C ALA A 289 -20.54 6.44 -13.65
N ILE A 290 -19.99 5.42 -12.99
CA ILE A 290 -19.65 4.13 -13.59
C ILE A 290 -20.88 3.41 -14.14
N LYS A 291 -22.00 3.45 -13.44
CA LYS A 291 -23.27 2.87 -13.92
C LYS A 291 -23.79 3.64 -15.14
N VAL A 292 -23.80 4.96 -15.08
CA VAL A 292 -24.27 5.82 -16.16
C VAL A 292 -23.45 5.58 -17.43
N ILE A 293 -22.12 5.61 -17.36
CA ILE A 293 -21.26 5.42 -18.54
C ILE A 293 -21.44 4.03 -19.18
N ASN A 294 -21.62 2.98 -18.38
CA ASN A 294 -21.84 1.64 -18.90
C ASN A 294 -23.16 1.55 -19.68
N GLU A 295 -24.25 2.14 -19.18
CA GLU A 295 -25.54 2.17 -19.90
C GLU A 295 -25.50 3.10 -21.12
N GLN A 296 -24.83 4.26 -21.02
CA GLN A 296 -24.59 5.14 -22.16
C GLN A 296 -23.82 4.41 -23.26
N LYS A 297 -22.72 3.74 -22.92
CA LYS A 297 -21.89 2.97 -23.88
C LYS A 297 -22.70 1.88 -24.58
N LYS A 298 -23.50 1.14 -23.82
CA LYS A 298 -24.38 0.10 -24.35
C LYS A 298 -25.43 0.69 -25.33
N THR A 299 -26.00 1.84 -24.98
CA THR A 299 -26.95 2.55 -25.82
C THR A 299 -26.29 3.08 -27.09
N MET A 300 -25.10 3.68 -26.96
CA MET A 300 -24.30 4.17 -28.08
C MET A 300 -23.91 3.08 -29.06
N LEU A 301 -23.55 1.88 -28.56
CA LEU A 301 -23.26 0.72 -29.42
C LEU A 301 -24.50 0.29 -30.22
N LYS A 302 -25.67 0.21 -29.56
CA LYS A 302 -26.94 -0.11 -30.25
C LYS A 302 -27.30 0.96 -31.30
N GLN A 303 -27.08 2.23 -30.98
CA GLN A 303 -27.33 3.33 -31.90
C GLN A 303 -26.31 3.32 -33.06
N GLY A 304 -25.04 3.03 -32.79
CA GLY A 304 -24.01 2.83 -33.80
C GLY A 304 -24.37 1.74 -34.81
N HIS A 305 -24.87 0.60 -34.33
CA HIS A 305 -25.38 -0.44 -35.22
C HIS A 305 -26.51 0.06 -36.12
N ARG A 306 -27.45 0.86 -35.58
CA ARG A 306 -28.54 1.45 -36.38
C ARG A 306 -28.07 2.51 -37.38
N VAL A 307 -26.94 3.15 -37.13
CA VAL A 307 -26.34 4.10 -38.09
C VAL A 307 -25.66 3.35 -39.25
N VAL A 308 -25.01 2.21 -38.96
CA VAL A 308 -24.31 1.41 -39.96
C VAL A 308 -25.29 0.58 -40.77
N ASP A 309 -26.33 0.03 -40.11
CA ASP A 309 -27.41 -0.77 -40.73
C ASP A 309 -28.75 -0.12 -40.35
N PRO A 310 -29.16 0.95 -41.09
CA PRO A 310 -30.33 1.72 -40.73
C PRO A 310 -31.63 0.97 -40.99
N VAL A 311 -32.61 1.20 -40.13
CA VAL A 311 -33.99 0.78 -40.36
C VAL A 311 -34.56 1.61 -41.50
N LEU A 312 -35.01 0.98 -42.55
CA LEU A 312 -35.58 1.64 -43.72
C LEU A 312 -37.08 1.80 -43.53
N LEU A 313 -37.57 2.98 -43.86
CA LEU A 313 -38.99 3.32 -43.94
C LEU A 313 -39.42 3.32 -45.40
N THR A 314 -40.43 2.54 -45.77
CA THR A 314 -41.00 2.49 -47.08
C THR A 314 -42.48 2.91 -46.99
N HIS A 315 -43.00 3.53 -48.05
CA HIS A 315 -44.44 3.80 -48.16
C HIS A 315 -45.16 2.52 -48.62
N ASP A 316 -46.27 2.21 -48.00
CA ASP A 316 -47.10 1.04 -48.37
C ASP A 316 -48.06 1.42 -49.51
N ASP A 317 -47.51 1.55 -50.73
CA ASP A 317 -48.28 1.83 -51.95
C ASP A 317 -48.21 0.68 -52.96
N GLY A 318 -47.64 -0.46 -52.56
CA GLY A 318 -47.52 -1.67 -53.41
C GLY A 318 -46.49 -1.57 -54.52
N VAL A 319 -45.69 -0.48 -54.60
CA VAL A 319 -44.70 -0.26 -55.66
C VAL A 319 -43.38 -0.97 -55.38
N LEU A 320 -43.04 -1.19 -54.10
CA LEU A 320 -41.87 -1.90 -53.66
C LEU A 320 -42.24 -3.29 -53.11
N ASP A 321 -42.07 -4.30 -53.94
CA ASP A 321 -42.41 -5.69 -53.54
C ASP A 321 -41.21 -6.41 -52.89
N VAL A 322 -39.99 -6.22 -53.39
CA VAL A 322 -38.77 -6.80 -52.85
C VAL A 322 -37.65 -5.78 -52.92
N PHE A 323 -37.07 -5.42 -51.76
CA PHE A 323 -35.91 -4.50 -51.64
C PHE A 323 -34.66 -5.27 -51.25
N SER A 324 -33.59 -5.13 -52.05
CA SER A 324 -32.31 -5.81 -51.81
C SER A 324 -31.25 -4.82 -51.39
N LEU A 325 -30.58 -5.08 -50.24
CA LEU A 325 -29.43 -4.34 -49.73
C LEU A 325 -28.10 -4.88 -50.25
N THR A 326 -28.11 -5.86 -51.16
CA THR A 326 -26.89 -6.45 -51.69
C THR A 326 -26.13 -5.43 -52.55
N PRO A 327 -24.81 -5.29 -52.41
CA PRO A 327 -24.00 -4.39 -53.23
C PRO A 327 -24.21 -4.67 -54.74
N GLY A 328 -24.55 -3.63 -55.50
CA GLY A 328 -24.83 -3.75 -56.95
C GLY A 328 -26.27 -4.16 -57.29
N ALA A 329 -27.16 -4.36 -56.33
CA ALA A 329 -28.55 -4.64 -56.58
C ALA A 329 -29.30 -3.45 -57.21
N ILE A 330 -30.18 -3.72 -58.16
CA ILE A 330 -31.11 -2.73 -58.74
C ILE A 330 -32.46 -2.91 -58.03
N ASN A 331 -32.95 -1.86 -57.39
CA ASN A 331 -34.23 -1.86 -56.67
C ASN A 331 -35.26 -1.01 -57.44
N PRO A 332 -36.06 -1.61 -58.33
CA PRO A 332 -37.13 -0.93 -59.04
C PRO A 332 -38.14 -0.37 -58.04
N GLY A 333 -38.66 0.86 -58.27
CA GLY A 333 -39.60 1.50 -57.37
C GLY A 333 -38.96 2.20 -56.18
N GLY A 334 -37.61 2.20 -56.01
CA GLY A 334 -36.91 2.90 -54.95
C GLY A 334 -36.88 4.42 -55.10
N VAL A 335 -37.23 4.95 -56.29
CA VAL A 335 -37.37 6.41 -56.60
C VAL A 335 -38.69 6.65 -57.35
N ASN A 336 -39.31 7.82 -57.13
CA ASN A 336 -40.49 8.25 -57.85
C ASN A 336 -40.14 8.84 -59.22
N ALA A 337 -41.14 9.19 -60.02
CA ALA A 337 -40.97 9.76 -61.36
C ALA A 337 -40.22 11.11 -61.35
N SER A 338 -40.18 11.83 -60.25
CA SER A 338 -39.42 13.07 -60.02
C SER A 338 -38.00 12.85 -59.46
N GLY A 339 -37.54 11.59 -59.33
CA GLY A 339 -36.19 11.26 -58.84
C GLY A 339 -36.05 11.32 -57.32
N GLN A 340 -37.12 11.50 -56.55
CA GLN A 340 -37.07 11.50 -55.08
C GLN A 340 -37.04 10.05 -54.58
N ARG A 341 -36.22 9.80 -53.56
CA ARG A 341 -36.14 8.52 -52.89
C ARG A 341 -37.47 8.20 -52.18
N LEU A 342 -38.02 7.01 -52.38
CA LEU A 342 -39.23 6.55 -51.67
C LEU A 342 -38.87 5.75 -50.43
N VAL A 343 -37.60 5.33 -50.30
CA VAL A 343 -37.06 4.67 -49.11
C VAL A 343 -36.30 5.69 -48.31
N HIS A 344 -36.70 5.91 -47.05
CA HIS A 344 -36.08 6.83 -46.12
C HIS A 344 -35.45 6.08 -44.96
N GLU A 345 -34.32 6.53 -44.50
CA GLU A 345 -33.71 6.03 -43.28
C GLU A 345 -34.46 6.56 -42.05
N LEU A 346 -34.72 5.70 -41.06
CA LEU A 346 -35.21 6.15 -39.77
C LEU A 346 -34.16 7.09 -39.12
N PRO A 347 -34.51 8.35 -38.81
CA PRO A 347 -33.51 9.28 -38.21
C PRO A 347 -32.96 8.70 -36.90
N VAL A 348 -31.64 8.61 -36.82
CA VAL A 348 -30.92 8.16 -35.64
C VAL A 348 -30.45 9.41 -34.90
N GLY A 349 -30.51 9.40 -33.57
CA GLY A 349 -30.09 10.54 -32.74
C GLY A 349 -28.62 10.91 -32.92
N ASN A 350 -28.21 12.04 -32.30
CA ASN A 350 -26.87 12.56 -32.43
C ASN A 350 -25.84 11.73 -31.60
N LEU A 351 -24.95 10.99 -32.27
CA LEU A 351 -23.89 10.21 -31.65
C LEU A 351 -22.83 11.08 -30.98
N ALA A 352 -22.54 12.28 -31.52
CA ALA A 352 -21.53 13.17 -30.99
C ALA A 352 -21.91 13.69 -29.58
N ALA A 353 -23.17 14.09 -29.38
CA ALA A 353 -23.68 14.50 -28.08
C ALA A 353 -23.57 13.36 -27.03
N GLY A 354 -23.83 12.11 -27.47
CA GLY A 354 -23.66 10.95 -26.60
C GLY A 354 -22.19 10.72 -26.20
N GLN A 355 -21.25 11.01 -27.09
CA GLN A 355 -19.82 10.89 -26.80
C GLN A 355 -19.36 11.96 -25.81
N GLU A 356 -19.79 13.21 -25.97
CA GLU A 356 -19.49 14.29 -25.01
C GLU A 356 -19.99 13.96 -23.60
N LEU A 357 -21.20 13.42 -23.46
CA LEU A 357 -21.74 12.98 -22.17
C LEU A 357 -20.89 11.86 -21.55
N MET A 358 -20.44 10.90 -22.35
CA MET A 358 -19.55 9.84 -21.84
C MET A 358 -18.19 10.38 -21.41
N ASP A 359 -17.66 11.38 -22.10
CA ASP A 359 -16.35 11.97 -21.74
C ASP A 359 -16.44 12.76 -20.43
N MET A 360 -17.58 13.42 -20.15
CA MET A 360 -17.85 14.03 -18.84
C MET A 360 -17.85 12.99 -17.72
N GLU A 361 -18.54 11.86 -17.89
CA GLU A 361 -18.54 10.79 -16.88
C GLU A 361 -17.16 10.16 -16.69
N ARG A 362 -16.38 10.00 -17.77
CA ARG A 362 -14.98 9.54 -17.68
C ARG A 362 -14.11 10.47 -16.85
N GLN A 363 -14.33 11.78 -16.98
CA GLN A 363 -13.60 12.76 -16.19
C GLN A 363 -13.95 12.64 -14.71
N VAL A 364 -15.24 12.52 -14.37
CA VAL A 364 -15.68 12.31 -12.98
C VAL A 364 -15.07 11.03 -12.39
N ILE A 365 -15.04 9.94 -13.16
CA ILE A 365 -14.42 8.68 -12.72
C ILE A 365 -12.91 8.86 -12.50
N ASN A 366 -12.20 9.48 -13.44
CA ASN A 366 -10.76 9.73 -13.32
C ASN A 366 -10.42 10.64 -12.12
N ASP A 367 -11.24 11.64 -11.85
CA ASP A 367 -11.06 12.54 -10.71
C ASP A 367 -11.30 11.80 -9.38
N ALA A 368 -12.30 10.93 -9.31
CA ALA A 368 -12.55 10.10 -8.13
C ALA A 368 -11.38 9.15 -7.80
N PHE A 369 -10.73 8.58 -8.82
CA PHE A 369 -9.52 7.77 -8.67
C PHE A 369 -8.23 8.60 -8.60
N LEU A 370 -8.32 9.94 -8.55
CA LEU A 370 -7.20 10.87 -8.49
C LEU A 370 -6.24 10.77 -9.68
N VAL A 371 -6.69 10.22 -10.83
CA VAL A 371 -5.85 9.98 -12.01
C VAL A 371 -5.30 11.29 -12.56
N SER A 372 -6.13 12.33 -12.66
CA SER A 372 -5.72 13.68 -13.09
C SER A 372 -4.67 14.28 -12.18
N LEU A 373 -4.75 14.03 -10.88
CA LEU A 373 -3.76 14.47 -9.90
C LEU A 373 -2.37 13.84 -10.16
N PHE A 374 -2.33 12.57 -10.56
CA PHE A 374 -1.08 11.84 -10.81
C PHE A 374 -0.52 12.08 -12.23
N GLN A 375 -1.37 12.26 -13.24
CA GLN A 375 -0.94 12.51 -14.63
C GLN A 375 -0.12 13.79 -14.78
N ILE A 376 -0.46 14.85 -14.06
CA ILE A 376 0.28 16.12 -14.12
C ILE A 376 1.74 15.97 -13.65
N LEU A 377 2.08 14.92 -12.90
CA LEU A 377 3.47 14.62 -12.51
C LEU A 377 4.26 13.95 -13.65
N VAL A 378 3.57 13.35 -14.62
CA VAL A 378 4.19 12.58 -15.72
C VAL A 378 4.27 13.44 -17.02
N ASP A 379 3.26 14.27 -17.28
CA ASP A 379 3.07 14.99 -18.56
C ASP A 379 3.67 16.41 -18.58
N THR A 380 4.68 16.72 -17.78
CA THR A 380 5.27 18.06 -17.71
C THR A 380 6.40 18.26 -18.71
N PRO A 381 6.14 18.87 -19.90
CA PRO A 381 7.22 19.35 -20.75
C PRO A 381 7.77 20.65 -20.17
N ALA A 382 9.09 20.69 -19.97
CA ALA A 382 9.89 21.91 -19.73
C ALA A 382 9.47 22.79 -18.54
N MET A 383 9.30 22.20 -17.35
CA MET A 383 9.14 22.95 -16.07
C MET A 383 10.48 23.12 -15.36
N THR A 384 10.61 24.22 -14.61
CA THR A 384 11.74 24.41 -13.70
C THR A 384 11.63 23.46 -12.51
N ALA A 385 12.76 23.05 -11.93
CA ALA A 385 12.78 22.16 -10.75
C ALA A 385 11.92 22.71 -9.59
N THR A 386 11.90 24.02 -9.41
CA THR A 386 11.09 24.70 -8.38
C THR A 386 9.60 24.57 -8.65
N GLU A 387 9.15 24.68 -9.87
CA GLU A 387 7.74 24.58 -10.27
C GLU A 387 7.20 23.14 -10.11
N VAL A 388 8.05 22.14 -10.41
CA VAL A 388 7.74 20.73 -10.17
C VAL A 388 7.58 20.45 -8.67
N LEU A 389 8.47 21.03 -7.83
CA LEU A 389 8.40 20.90 -6.37
C LEU A 389 7.14 21.55 -5.78
N GLU A 390 6.78 22.76 -6.21
CA GLU A 390 5.58 23.46 -5.74
C GLU A 390 4.31 22.68 -6.09
N ARG A 391 4.21 22.16 -7.30
CA ARG A 391 3.05 21.33 -7.71
C ARG A 391 3.00 19.99 -6.98
N ALA A 392 4.14 19.36 -6.74
CA ALA A 392 4.20 18.13 -5.95
C ALA A 392 3.74 18.38 -4.50
N ARG A 393 4.08 19.56 -3.94
CA ARG A 393 3.67 20.00 -2.60
C ARG A 393 2.15 20.26 -2.50
N GLU A 394 1.59 21.02 -3.44
CA GLU A 394 0.15 21.33 -3.49
C GLU A 394 -0.67 20.05 -3.55
N LYS A 395 -0.25 19.10 -4.38
CA LYS A 395 -0.92 17.81 -4.54
C LYS A 395 -0.69 16.86 -3.37
N GLY A 396 0.51 16.86 -2.80
CA GLY A 396 0.80 16.10 -1.60
C GLY A 396 -0.10 16.51 -0.42
N ALA A 397 -0.43 17.80 -0.31
CA ALA A 397 -1.35 18.31 0.70
C ALA A 397 -2.76 17.70 0.57
N LEU A 398 -3.26 17.52 -0.66
CA LEU A 398 -4.56 16.89 -0.91
C LEU A 398 -4.59 15.40 -0.56
N LEU A 399 -3.47 14.71 -0.68
CA LEU A 399 -3.34 13.29 -0.39
C LEU A 399 -2.95 13.00 1.06
N SER A 400 -2.48 14.01 1.79
CA SER A 400 -1.94 13.87 3.14
C SER A 400 -2.86 13.12 4.12
N PRO A 401 -4.19 13.37 4.19
CA PRO A 401 -5.06 12.64 5.11
C PRO A 401 -5.13 11.14 4.81
N THR A 402 -5.21 10.78 3.53
CA THR A 402 -5.25 9.37 3.11
C THR A 402 -3.91 8.68 3.37
N MET A 403 -2.80 9.36 3.06
CA MET A 403 -1.46 8.84 3.30
C MET A 403 -1.19 8.62 4.78
N GLY A 404 -1.54 9.59 5.65
CA GLY A 404 -1.39 9.48 7.10
C GLY A 404 -2.13 8.27 7.66
N ARG A 405 -3.36 8.02 7.20
CA ARG A 405 -4.11 6.84 7.59
C ARG A 405 -3.45 5.53 7.13
N GLN A 406 -2.93 5.48 5.90
CA GLN A 406 -2.19 4.31 5.42
C GLN A 406 -0.93 4.05 6.25
N GLN A 407 -0.24 5.10 6.68
CA GLN A 407 0.93 4.98 7.54
C GLN A 407 0.55 4.43 8.92
N SER A 408 -0.51 4.95 9.54
CA SER A 408 -0.91 4.56 10.90
C SER A 408 -1.62 3.19 10.97
N GLU A 409 -2.49 2.86 9.99
CA GLU A 409 -3.30 1.64 10.05
C GLU A 409 -2.64 0.43 9.38
N MET A 410 -1.82 0.65 8.33
CA MET A 410 -1.24 -0.43 7.54
C MET A 410 0.27 -0.53 7.68
N LEU A 411 1.01 0.54 7.34
CA LEU A 411 2.46 0.47 7.23
C LEU A 411 3.14 0.38 8.60
N GLY A 412 2.66 1.12 9.61
CA GLY A 412 3.17 1.04 10.99
C GLY A 412 3.06 -0.36 11.56
N PRO A 413 1.85 -0.92 11.71
CA PRO A 413 1.66 -2.29 12.21
C PRO A 413 2.38 -3.35 11.38
N MET A 414 2.50 -3.15 10.06
CA MET A 414 3.27 -4.04 9.18
C MET A 414 4.75 -4.05 9.56
N ILE A 415 5.37 -2.87 9.73
CA ILE A 415 6.80 -2.74 10.06
C ILE A 415 7.07 -3.27 11.47
N GLU A 416 6.22 -2.97 12.45
CA GLU A 416 6.31 -3.54 13.81
C GLU A 416 6.28 -5.07 13.77
N ARG A 417 5.36 -5.64 12.98
CA ARG A 417 5.26 -7.10 12.79
C ARG A 417 6.49 -7.69 12.11
N GLU A 418 7.06 -7.00 11.12
CA GLU A 418 8.29 -7.42 10.44
C GLU A 418 9.49 -7.46 11.39
N VAL A 419 9.65 -6.42 12.21
CA VAL A 419 10.70 -6.33 13.23
C VAL A 419 10.58 -7.49 14.21
N ASP A 420 9.37 -7.74 14.76
CA ASP A 420 9.09 -8.85 15.67
C ASP A 420 9.47 -10.20 15.04
N LEU A 421 9.03 -10.47 13.81
CA LEU A 421 9.33 -11.71 13.10
C LEU A 421 10.81 -11.91 12.81
N LEU A 422 11.53 -10.88 12.38
CA LEU A 422 12.95 -10.96 12.09
C LEU A 422 13.78 -11.10 13.38
N MET A 423 13.35 -10.46 14.46
CA MET A 423 13.97 -10.60 15.79
C MET A 423 13.78 -12.02 16.32
N MET A 424 12.56 -12.57 16.25
CA MET A 424 12.27 -13.96 16.66
C MET A 424 13.08 -15.00 15.87
N GLN A 425 13.41 -14.72 14.61
CA GLN A 425 14.21 -15.59 13.75
C GLN A 425 15.73 -15.38 13.94
N GLY A 426 16.16 -14.43 14.79
CA GLY A 426 17.57 -14.10 15.00
C GLY A 426 18.25 -13.49 13.77
N LEU A 427 17.50 -12.84 12.88
CA LEU A 427 18.00 -12.22 11.66
C LEU A 427 18.45 -10.78 11.84
N LEU A 428 18.03 -10.12 12.93
CA LEU A 428 18.50 -8.80 13.32
C LEU A 428 19.78 -8.94 14.18
N PRO A 429 20.69 -7.95 14.14
CA PRO A 429 21.85 -7.94 15.03
C PRO A 429 21.40 -7.83 16.49
N PRO A 430 22.24 -8.24 17.46
CA PRO A 430 21.93 -8.10 18.88
C PRO A 430 21.69 -6.61 19.22
N LEU A 431 20.74 -6.38 20.12
CA LEU A 431 20.40 -5.03 20.56
C LEU A 431 21.60 -4.40 21.34
N PRO A 432 21.94 -3.13 21.07
CA PRO A 432 22.87 -2.36 21.89
C PRO A 432 22.38 -2.26 23.33
N GLN A 433 23.30 -2.15 24.29
CA GLN A 433 22.94 -2.10 25.70
C GLN A 433 22.06 -0.91 26.03
N ALA A 434 22.36 0.26 25.49
CA ALA A 434 21.56 1.47 25.65
C ALA A 434 20.09 1.29 25.18
N LEU A 435 19.87 0.52 24.12
CA LEU A 435 18.54 0.22 23.61
C LEU A 435 17.80 -0.81 24.46
N ILE A 436 18.53 -1.77 25.06
CA ILE A 436 17.94 -2.73 26.00
C ILE A 436 17.46 -1.99 27.27
N GLU A 437 18.23 -1.05 27.79
CA GLU A 437 17.88 -0.23 28.95
C GLU A 437 16.66 0.68 28.68
N ALA A 438 16.44 1.06 27.43
CA ALA A 438 15.26 1.80 26.95
C ALA A 438 14.12 0.91 26.48
N GLU A 439 14.05 -0.35 26.92
CA GLU A 439 13.01 -1.34 26.59
C GLU A 439 12.88 -1.64 25.08
N GLY A 440 13.84 -1.22 24.26
CA GLY A 440 13.85 -1.51 22.81
C GLY A 440 12.82 -0.74 22.00
N GLU A 441 12.24 0.33 22.54
CA GLU A 441 11.25 1.15 21.85
C GLU A 441 11.85 1.88 20.64
N PHE A 442 11.09 1.86 19.55
CA PHE A 442 11.48 2.53 18.30
C PHE A 442 10.29 3.25 17.67
N GLU A 443 10.61 4.25 16.88
CA GLU A 443 9.67 4.97 16.04
C GLU A 443 9.94 4.69 14.56
N ILE A 444 8.90 4.83 13.75
CA ILE A 444 8.97 4.66 12.30
C ILE A 444 8.91 6.04 11.67
N GLU A 445 10.02 6.46 11.09
CA GLU A 445 10.08 7.70 10.34
C GLU A 445 9.88 7.41 8.85
N TYR A 446 8.80 7.98 8.27
CA TYR A 446 8.47 7.80 6.86
C TYR A 446 9.21 8.81 5.99
N ASP A 447 9.95 8.32 5.02
CA ASP A 447 10.72 9.12 4.07
C ASP A 447 10.01 9.16 2.71
N SER A 448 8.88 9.90 2.68
CA SER A 448 8.12 10.11 1.45
C SER A 448 8.76 11.19 0.56
N PRO A 449 8.50 11.20 -0.75
CA PRO A 449 8.95 12.30 -1.62
C PRO A 449 8.50 13.68 -1.13
N LEU A 450 7.33 13.77 -0.50
CA LEU A 450 6.82 15.01 0.11
C LEU A 450 7.64 15.43 1.32
N THR A 451 7.93 14.50 2.25
CA THR A 451 8.75 14.76 3.43
C THR A 451 10.16 15.21 3.04
N ARG A 452 10.72 14.59 1.99
CA ARG A 452 12.03 14.99 1.42
C ARG A 452 12.01 16.41 0.85
N SER A 453 10.96 16.79 0.15
CA SER A 453 10.86 18.14 -0.42
C SER A 453 10.76 19.20 0.69
N GLN A 454 10.02 18.93 1.77
CA GLN A 454 9.96 19.82 2.94
C GLN A 454 11.32 19.96 3.63
N ARG A 455 12.03 18.87 3.86
CA ARG A 455 13.39 18.87 4.43
C ARG A 455 14.41 19.56 3.53
N ALA A 456 14.29 19.38 2.21
CA ALA A 456 15.16 20.08 1.25
C ALA A 456 14.99 21.60 1.31
N GLU A 457 13.78 22.11 1.60
CA GLU A 457 13.54 23.54 1.82
C GLU A 457 14.25 24.06 3.08
N GLU A 458 14.25 23.30 4.17
CA GLU A 458 14.99 23.65 5.40
C GLU A 458 16.49 23.75 5.10
N ALA A 459 17.04 22.77 4.38
CA ALA A 459 18.43 22.80 3.93
C ALA A 459 18.74 23.98 3.02
N ALA A 460 17.85 24.29 2.06
CA ALA A 460 17.99 25.42 1.16
C ALA A 460 17.90 26.78 1.88
N GLY A 461 17.06 26.88 2.91
CA GLY A 461 16.95 28.04 3.79
C GLY A 461 18.28 28.33 4.49
N TRP A 462 18.87 27.28 5.07
CA TRP A 462 20.17 27.39 5.70
C TRP A 462 21.29 27.77 4.72
N LEU A 463 21.37 27.11 3.56
CA LEU A 463 22.39 27.40 2.52
C LEU A 463 22.32 28.87 2.09
N ARG A 464 21.12 29.40 1.83
CA ARG A 464 20.92 30.82 1.48
C ARG A 464 21.40 31.77 2.58
N THR A 465 21.17 31.41 3.85
CA THR A 465 21.63 32.22 5.00
C THR A 465 23.15 32.18 5.11
N LEU A 466 23.76 31.02 4.89
CA LEU A 466 25.22 30.87 4.89
C LEU A 466 25.87 31.64 3.73
N GLU A 467 25.30 31.56 2.53
CA GLU A 467 25.76 32.32 1.36
C GLU A 467 25.73 33.84 1.62
N ALA A 468 24.65 34.33 2.24
CA ALA A 468 24.55 35.72 2.61
C ALA A 468 25.61 36.11 3.66
N ALA A 469 25.89 35.25 4.66
CA ALA A 469 26.94 35.49 5.65
C ALA A 469 28.34 35.48 5.04
N ILE A 470 28.62 34.56 4.13
CA ILE A 470 29.89 34.49 3.38
C ILE A 470 30.06 35.75 2.49
N ALA A 471 29.01 36.17 1.80
CA ALA A 471 29.04 37.38 0.97
C ALA A 471 29.33 38.64 1.83
N TYR A 472 28.73 38.75 3.01
CA TYR A 472 28.99 39.81 3.97
C TYR A 472 30.46 39.75 4.45
N ALA A 473 30.92 38.59 4.89
CA ALA A 473 32.28 38.39 5.38
C ALA A 473 33.35 38.75 4.33
N ASN A 474 33.11 38.36 3.06
CA ASN A 474 34.00 38.68 1.93
C ASN A 474 34.02 40.20 1.62
N THR A 475 32.88 40.89 1.78
CA THR A 475 32.76 42.32 1.46
C THR A 475 33.35 43.19 2.56
N THR A 476 33.12 42.83 3.81
CA THR A 476 33.53 43.61 4.99
C THR A 476 34.87 43.16 5.61
N GLN A 477 35.39 42.01 5.20
CA GLN A 477 36.51 41.28 5.81
C GLN A 477 36.29 40.97 7.30
N ASP A 478 35.02 40.98 7.75
CA ASP A 478 34.59 40.66 9.09
C ASP A 478 33.97 39.26 9.13
N LEU A 479 34.61 38.35 9.88
CA LEU A 479 34.17 36.95 10.01
C LEU A 479 33.12 36.75 11.10
N SER A 480 32.77 37.79 11.84
CA SER A 480 31.85 37.71 13.00
C SER A 480 30.47 37.16 12.62
N ALA A 481 30.02 37.36 11.38
CA ALA A 481 28.77 36.77 10.87
C ALA A 481 28.82 35.25 10.82
N LEU A 482 30.00 34.64 10.65
CA LEU A 482 30.17 33.18 10.59
C LEU A 482 30.20 32.53 11.98
N ASP A 483 30.52 33.33 13.04
CA ASP A 483 30.56 32.85 14.43
C ASP A 483 29.16 32.42 14.94
N HIS A 484 28.10 32.89 14.29
CA HIS A 484 26.75 32.51 14.63
C HIS A 484 26.37 31.06 14.18
N PHE A 485 27.19 30.43 13.34
CA PHE A 485 26.91 29.10 12.81
C PHE A 485 27.68 28.01 13.58
N ASN A 486 26.91 27.14 14.24
CA ASN A 486 27.49 25.94 14.86
C ASN A 486 27.65 24.83 13.78
N VAL A 487 28.83 24.81 13.17
CA VAL A 487 29.16 23.86 12.08
C VAL A 487 29.03 22.40 12.54
N ASP A 488 29.33 22.12 13.82
CA ASP A 488 29.27 20.76 14.37
C ASP A 488 27.84 20.25 14.58
N ALA A 489 26.86 21.14 14.71
CA ALA A 489 25.46 20.80 14.75
C ALA A 489 24.85 20.76 13.34
N ILE A 490 25.29 21.63 12.44
CA ILE A 490 24.69 21.84 11.13
C ILE A 490 25.03 20.71 10.15
N TYR A 491 26.31 20.28 10.06
CA TYR A 491 26.66 19.21 9.10
C TYR A 491 25.97 17.87 9.38
N PRO A 492 25.87 17.40 10.63
CA PRO A 492 25.06 16.22 10.93
C PRO A 492 23.57 16.39 10.56
N ALA A 493 22.98 17.57 10.85
CA ALA A 493 21.59 17.86 10.51
C ALA A 493 21.37 17.89 8.98
N LEU A 494 22.29 18.51 8.21
CA LEU A 494 22.23 18.47 6.75
C LEU A 494 22.39 17.06 6.18
N ALA A 495 23.27 16.25 6.77
CA ALA A 495 23.43 14.88 6.37
C ALA A 495 22.14 14.08 6.61
N GLU A 496 21.46 14.34 7.72
CA GLU A 496 20.17 13.74 8.04
C GLU A 496 19.07 14.21 7.09
N ILE A 497 18.96 15.50 6.80
CA ILE A 497 18.03 16.07 5.82
C ILE A 497 18.23 15.46 4.43
N ASN A 498 19.49 15.28 4.02
CA ASN A 498 19.83 14.69 2.72
C ASN A 498 19.85 13.16 2.73
N ALA A 499 19.39 12.52 3.82
CA ALA A 499 19.36 11.06 3.99
C ALA A 499 20.73 10.39 3.77
N VAL A 500 21.83 11.04 4.16
CA VAL A 500 23.18 10.46 4.11
C VAL A 500 23.27 9.34 5.17
N PRO A 501 23.68 8.12 4.78
CA PRO A 501 23.80 7.03 5.73
C PRO A 501 24.75 7.37 6.89
N PRO A 502 24.38 7.11 8.16
CA PRO A 502 25.25 7.32 9.32
C PRO A 502 26.61 6.61 9.22
N SER A 503 26.67 5.48 8.51
CA SER A 503 27.91 4.73 8.24
C SER A 503 28.94 5.51 7.39
N TRP A 504 28.50 6.53 6.66
CA TRP A 504 29.40 7.39 5.86
C TRP A 504 29.95 8.57 6.66
N MET A 505 29.46 8.79 7.86
CA MET A 505 29.82 9.90 8.73
C MET A 505 30.79 9.43 9.82
N ASN A 506 31.81 10.25 10.09
CA ASN A 506 32.68 10.05 11.23
C ASN A 506 31.94 10.37 12.54
N GLY A 507 32.18 9.60 13.58
CA GLY A 507 31.66 9.90 14.91
C GLY A 507 32.33 11.15 15.52
N PRO A 508 31.70 11.78 16.55
CA PRO A 508 32.23 12.99 17.19
C PRO A 508 33.67 12.80 17.68
N ASP A 509 33.97 11.64 18.29
CA ASP A 509 35.31 11.30 18.79
C ASP A 509 36.35 11.22 17.69
N GLN A 510 35.96 10.64 16.54
CA GLN A 510 36.83 10.53 15.35
C GLN A 510 37.08 11.91 14.72
N VAL A 511 36.06 12.75 14.67
CA VAL A 511 36.19 14.14 14.19
C VAL A 511 37.13 14.93 15.08
N GLN A 512 37.02 14.78 16.42
CA GLN A 512 37.88 15.45 17.38
C GLN A 512 39.33 14.95 17.24
N ALA A 513 39.57 13.65 17.17
CA ALA A 513 40.91 13.08 16.97
C ALA A 513 41.56 13.58 15.65
N LEU A 514 40.79 13.66 14.57
CA LEU A 514 41.28 14.21 13.28
C LEU A 514 41.60 15.71 13.37
N ARG A 515 40.82 16.47 14.13
CA ARG A 515 41.08 17.90 14.38
C ARG A 515 42.34 18.11 15.22
N GLU A 516 42.53 17.33 16.27
CA GLU A 516 43.74 17.34 17.08
C GLU A 516 44.99 16.99 16.28
N GLN A 517 44.91 15.96 15.43
CA GLN A 517 45.99 15.57 14.54
C GLN A 517 46.34 16.68 13.54
N ARG A 518 45.35 17.34 12.93
CA ARG A 518 45.58 18.49 12.05
C ARG A 518 46.19 19.68 12.76
N ALA A 519 45.71 19.98 13.99
CA ALA A 519 46.26 21.07 14.80
C ALA A 519 47.73 20.83 15.14
N GLN A 520 48.10 19.59 15.53
CA GLN A 520 49.49 19.20 15.78
C GLN A 520 50.35 19.33 14.51
N GLN A 521 49.86 18.89 13.35
CA GLN A 521 50.58 19.02 12.09
C GLN A 521 50.78 20.48 11.68
N SER A 522 49.77 21.35 11.87
CA SER A 522 49.87 22.79 11.57
C SER A 522 50.85 23.49 12.51
N GLN A 523 50.84 23.14 13.80
CA GLN A 523 51.84 23.66 14.77
C GLN A 523 53.26 23.22 14.42
N MET A 524 53.45 21.96 13.99
CA MET A 524 54.75 21.44 13.56
C MET A 524 55.23 22.14 12.30
N GLN A 525 54.36 22.40 11.31
CA GLN A 525 54.68 23.17 10.11
C GLN A 525 55.06 24.62 10.45
N GLN A 526 54.30 25.31 11.31
CA GLN A 526 54.60 26.65 11.77
C GLN A 526 55.96 26.73 12.52
N MET A 527 56.30 25.71 13.36
CA MET A 527 57.60 25.62 14.00
C MET A 527 58.75 25.41 13.00
N VAL A 528 58.52 24.58 11.97
CA VAL A 528 59.50 24.36 10.90
C VAL A 528 59.71 25.63 10.05
N GLU A 529 58.64 26.36 9.75
CA GLU A 529 58.71 27.66 9.05
C GLU A 529 59.33 28.77 9.88
N ALA A 530 59.11 28.78 11.19
CA ALA A 530 59.70 29.77 12.11
C ALA A 530 61.16 29.47 12.48
N ALA A 531 61.61 28.22 12.33
CA ALA A 531 62.99 27.83 12.66
C ALA A 531 64.08 28.60 11.88
N PRO A 532 63.97 28.90 10.59
CA PRO A 532 64.94 29.72 9.86
C PRO A 532 64.95 31.17 10.35
N ALA A 533 63.80 31.74 10.74
CA ALA A 533 63.72 33.09 11.24
C ALA A 533 64.33 33.23 12.67
N ALA A 534 64.09 32.23 13.53
CA ALA A 534 64.69 32.15 14.86
C ALA A 534 66.22 31.96 14.79
N ALA A 535 66.72 31.16 13.84
CA ALA A 535 68.15 30.98 13.59
C ALA A 535 68.79 32.24 13.06
N GLY A 536 68.07 33.05 12.24
CA GLY A 536 68.51 34.37 11.77
C GLY A 536 68.66 35.42 12.89
N VAL A 537 67.68 35.43 13.80
CA VAL A 537 67.69 36.34 14.96
C VAL A 537 68.81 35.96 15.95
N MET A 538 69.05 34.69 16.20
CA MET A 538 70.16 34.23 17.07
C MET A 538 71.56 34.58 16.48
N LYS A 539 71.68 34.56 15.15
CA LYS A 539 72.88 34.90 14.40
C LYS A 539 73.16 36.44 14.39
N ALA A 540 72.13 37.25 14.53
CA ALA A 540 72.22 38.72 14.62
C ALA A 540 72.50 39.23 16.03
N LEU A 541 72.33 38.37 17.04
CA LEU A 541 72.62 38.69 18.46
C LEU A 541 73.96 38.19 18.95
N GLN A 542 74.72 37.48 18.10
CA GLN A 542 76.14 37.16 18.27
C GLN A 542 77.03 38.15 17.45
#